data_ab933bdfbb2a3efb675578bef89e8bb3
#
_entry.id   ab933bdfbb2a3efb675578bef89e8bb3
#
_cell.length_a   1.000
_cell.length_b   1.000
_cell.length_c   1.000
_cell.angle_alpha   90.00
_cell.angle_beta   90.00
_cell.angle_gamma   90.00
#
_symmetry.space_group_name_H-M   'P 1'
#
loop_
_entity.id
_entity.type
_entity.pdbx_description
1 polymer ?
#
loop_
_entity_poly.entity_id
_entity_poly.type
_entity_poly.pdbx_seq_one_letter_code
_entity_poly.pdbx_strand_id
1 'polypeptide(L)'
;MKKTLFFLILAMAFVSCEKDPGTGGAGTISGTISKEVRVVLTNPATDLYTVPAADLDVYIVYGEHVSPDDKVVTDYNGNFEFRNLRKGKYTVYAYSMDTTGQNPPTIDPTKMVVLKEVELTDNEDHAVVSDLTIYDTP
;
A
#
# COMPACT_ATOMS: atom_id res chain seq x y z
N MET A 1 -40.24 -8.06 41.07
CA MET A 1 -39.87 -8.77 39.84
C MET A 1 -39.94 -7.95 38.51
N LYS A 2 -40.68 -6.85 38.47
CA LYS A 2 -40.77 -6.02 37.24
C LYS A 2 -39.62 -5.02 37.04
N LYS A 3 -38.81 -4.74 38.06
CA LYS A 3 -37.65 -3.79 37.97
C LYS A 3 -36.35 -4.40 37.51
N THR A 4 -36.16 -5.71 37.66
CA THR A 4 -34.96 -6.43 37.22
C THR A 4 -34.95 -6.73 35.73
N LEU A 5 -36.10 -6.81 35.08
CA LEU A 5 -36.22 -7.05 33.64
C LEU A 5 -35.85 -5.82 32.80
N PHE A 6 -36.05 -4.61 33.36
CA PHE A 6 -35.76 -3.36 32.66
C PHE A 6 -34.25 -3.08 32.57
N PHE A 7 -33.48 -3.57 33.54
CA PHE A 7 -32.01 -3.39 33.54
C PHE A 7 -31.28 -4.32 32.56
N LEU A 8 -31.89 -5.44 32.21
CA LEU A 8 -31.28 -6.39 31.27
C LEU A 8 -31.38 -5.95 29.81
N ILE A 9 -32.39 -5.13 29.48
CA ILE A 9 -32.59 -4.62 28.09
C ILE A 9 -31.66 -3.46 27.76
N LEU A 10 -31.16 -2.71 28.75
CA LEU A 10 -30.27 -1.56 28.56
C LEU A 10 -28.81 -2.00 28.31
N ALA A 11 -28.43 -3.24 28.63
CA ALA A 11 -27.08 -3.76 28.46
C ALA A 11 -26.75 -4.22 27.03
N MET A 12 -27.75 -4.30 26.13
CA MET A 12 -27.55 -4.77 24.76
C MET A 12 -27.29 -3.67 23.71
N ALA A 13 -27.21 -2.39 24.13
CA ALA A 13 -27.13 -1.26 23.20
C ALA A 13 -25.71 -0.83 22.79
N PHE A 14 -24.66 -1.55 23.19
CA PHE A 14 -23.27 -1.22 22.83
C PHE A 14 -22.65 -2.25 21.88
N VAL A 15 -23.39 -2.71 20.90
CA VAL A 15 -22.73 -3.29 19.72
C VAL A 15 -22.20 -2.11 18.92
N SER A 16 -20.99 -1.68 19.23
CA SER A 16 -20.23 -0.77 18.38
C SER A 16 -20.06 -1.47 17.04
N CYS A 17 -20.81 -1.06 16.05
CA CYS A 17 -20.60 -1.48 14.67
C CYS A 17 -19.26 -0.84 14.23
N GLU A 18 -18.17 -1.57 14.39
CA GLU A 18 -16.87 -1.19 13.88
C GLU A 18 -16.99 -1.21 12.35
N LYS A 19 -16.80 -0.05 11.73
CA LYS A 19 -16.86 0.03 10.27
C LYS A 19 -15.60 -0.57 9.68
N ASP A 20 -15.78 -1.34 8.62
CA ASP A 20 -14.68 -1.93 7.85
C ASP A 20 -13.67 -0.87 7.36
N PRO A 21 -12.39 -1.25 7.15
CA PRO A 21 -11.40 -0.40 6.51
C PRO A 21 -11.92 0.17 5.19
N GLY A 22 -11.48 1.36 4.84
CA GLY A 22 -11.91 2.03 3.61
C GLY A 22 -12.01 3.53 3.78
N THR A 23 -12.72 4.19 2.87
CA THR A 23 -12.89 5.63 2.88
C THR A 23 -13.91 6.11 3.90
N GLY A 24 -13.78 7.36 4.36
CA GLY A 24 -14.72 8.03 5.28
C GLY A 24 -14.17 8.25 6.69
N GLY A 25 -12.86 8.14 6.89
CA GLY A 25 -12.11 8.64 8.03
C GLY A 25 -11.33 9.91 7.69
N ALA A 26 -10.40 10.29 8.54
CA ALA A 26 -9.43 11.35 8.33
C ALA A 26 -7.98 10.80 8.28
N GLY A 27 -7.82 9.48 8.37
CA GLY A 27 -6.53 8.82 8.30
C GLY A 27 -5.87 8.95 6.94
N THR A 28 -4.53 8.88 6.93
CA THR A 28 -3.73 8.92 5.72
C THR A 28 -2.65 7.83 5.73
N ILE A 29 -2.35 7.30 4.55
CA ILE A 29 -1.20 6.45 4.30
C ILE A 29 -0.38 7.10 3.20
N SER A 30 0.85 7.45 3.51
CA SER A 30 1.77 8.07 2.56
C SER A 30 3.07 7.30 2.48
N GLY A 31 3.87 7.56 1.44
CA GLY A 31 5.17 6.94 1.30
C GLY A 31 5.93 7.44 0.10
N THR A 32 7.11 6.88 -0.09
CA THR A 32 7.97 7.17 -1.23
C THR A 32 8.41 5.86 -1.88
N ILE A 33 8.35 5.81 -3.20
CA ILE A 33 8.81 4.67 -3.98
C ILE A 33 10.05 5.08 -4.77
N SER A 34 11.09 4.28 -4.65
CA SER A 34 12.30 4.40 -5.45
C SER A 34 12.30 3.34 -6.56
N LYS A 35 12.94 3.67 -7.67
CA LYS A 35 13.12 2.77 -8.80
C LYS A 35 14.60 2.50 -8.98
N GLU A 36 14.99 1.21 -9.01
CA GLU A 36 16.31 0.80 -9.45
C GLU A 36 16.31 0.55 -10.95
N VAL A 37 17.14 1.30 -11.65
CA VAL A 37 17.33 1.20 -13.10
C VAL A 37 18.68 0.56 -13.36
N ARG A 38 18.69 -0.54 -14.12
CA ARG A 38 19.89 -1.21 -14.56
C ARG A 38 20.31 -0.70 -15.93
N VAL A 39 21.46 -0.05 -16.01
CA VAL A 39 22.04 0.34 -17.28
C VAL A 39 23.03 -0.75 -17.74
N VAL A 40 22.70 -1.42 -18.82
CA VAL A 40 23.61 -2.37 -19.48
C VAL A 40 24.55 -1.57 -20.39
N LEU A 41 25.66 -1.11 -19.84
CA LEU A 41 26.77 -0.63 -20.65
C LEU A 41 27.53 -1.86 -21.15
N THR A 42 28.11 -1.79 -22.34
CA THR A 42 28.73 -2.87 -23.14
C THR A 42 29.94 -3.57 -22.51
N ASN A 43 30.12 -3.51 -21.19
CA ASN A 43 31.15 -4.19 -20.43
C ASN A 43 30.58 -4.58 -19.04
N PRO A 44 31.04 -5.67 -18.39
CA PRO A 44 30.27 -6.44 -17.38
C PRO A 44 29.97 -5.71 -16.07
N ALA A 45 30.25 -4.45 -15.93
CA ALA A 45 29.83 -3.66 -14.79
C ALA A 45 28.41 -3.11 -15.02
N THR A 46 27.45 -3.72 -14.40
CA THR A 46 26.08 -3.24 -14.35
C THR A 46 25.99 -2.18 -13.26
N ASP A 47 25.94 -0.92 -13.64
CA ASP A 47 25.67 0.15 -12.69
C ASP A 47 24.16 0.19 -12.41
N LEU A 48 23.78 0.08 -11.13
CA LEU A 48 22.43 0.28 -10.65
C LEU A 48 22.30 1.73 -10.19
N TYR A 49 21.29 2.41 -10.71
CA TYR A 49 20.92 3.75 -10.25
C TYR A 49 19.60 3.69 -9.53
N THR A 50 19.55 4.28 -8.35
CA THR A 50 18.31 4.47 -7.61
C THR A 50 17.82 5.89 -7.88
N VAL A 51 16.60 5.98 -8.39
CA VAL A 51 15.93 7.25 -8.68
C VAL A 51 14.50 7.23 -8.12
N PRO A 52 13.87 8.37 -7.87
CA PRO A 52 12.45 8.40 -7.54
C PRO A 52 11.61 7.73 -8.64
N ALA A 53 10.64 6.92 -8.24
CA ALA A 53 9.70 6.30 -9.17
C ALA A 53 8.55 7.27 -9.48
N ALA A 54 8.76 8.20 -10.41
CA ALA A 54 7.74 9.14 -10.87
C ALA A 54 6.72 8.45 -11.79
N ASP A 55 5.48 8.97 -11.79
CA ASP A 55 4.36 8.51 -12.63
C ASP A 55 4.05 7.00 -12.48
N LEU A 56 4.26 6.46 -11.28
CA LEU A 56 4.01 5.07 -10.96
C LEU A 56 2.62 4.90 -10.33
N ASP A 57 1.86 3.93 -10.82
CA ASP A 57 0.61 3.51 -10.19
C ASP A 57 0.87 2.79 -8.87
N VAL A 58 0.30 3.30 -7.78
CA VAL A 58 0.31 2.70 -6.46
C VAL A 58 -1.10 2.31 -6.08
N TYR A 59 -1.29 1.10 -5.65
CA TYR A 59 -2.59 0.51 -5.33
C TYR A 59 -2.74 0.29 -3.84
N ILE A 60 -3.97 0.35 -3.37
CA ILE A 60 -4.33 0.03 -1.99
C ILE A 60 -5.48 -0.98 -1.96
N VAL A 61 -5.37 -1.93 -1.05
CA VAL A 61 -6.41 -2.92 -0.73
C VAL A 61 -6.88 -2.69 0.71
N TYR A 62 -8.19 -2.68 0.92
CA TYR A 62 -8.81 -2.46 2.21
C TYR A 62 -9.09 -3.78 2.91
N GLY A 63 -8.49 -3.98 4.09
CA GLY A 63 -8.70 -5.18 4.89
C GLY A 63 -8.37 -6.47 4.14
N GLU A 64 -9.35 -7.36 4.07
CA GLU A 64 -9.20 -8.68 3.45
C GLU A 64 -9.68 -8.75 1.98
N HIS A 65 -9.86 -7.63 1.32
CA HIS A 65 -10.24 -7.63 -0.09
C HIS A 65 -9.14 -8.28 -0.95
N VAL A 66 -9.53 -8.86 -2.07
CA VAL A 66 -8.60 -9.57 -2.98
C VAL A 66 -8.22 -8.76 -4.22
N SER A 67 -8.85 -7.61 -4.41
CA SER A 67 -8.59 -6.69 -5.52
C SER A 67 -8.30 -5.29 -4.98
N PRO A 68 -7.58 -4.44 -5.73
CA PRO A 68 -7.37 -3.07 -5.31
C PRO A 68 -8.69 -2.31 -5.22
N ASP A 69 -8.83 -1.52 -4.17
CA ASP A 69 -10.00 -0.67 -3.92
C ASP A 69 -9.79 0.74 -4.44
N ASP A 70 -8.53 1.21 -4.46
CA ASP A 70 -8.18 2.53 -4.96
C ASP A 70 -6.76 2.55 -5.52
N LYS A 71 -6.43 3.63 -6.22
CA LYS A 71 -5.15 3.86 -6.87
C LYS A 71 -4.78 5.32 -6.88
N VAL A 72 -3.51 5.61 -6.63
CA VAL A 72 -2.90 6.94 -6.83
C VAL A 72 -1.66 6.83 -7.71
N VAL A 73 -1.20 7.96 -8.21
CA VAL A 73 0.04 8.04 -9.01
C VAL A 73 1.08 8.80 -8.22
N THR A 74 2.33 8.33 -8.25
CA THR A 74 3.44 9.02 -7.58
C THR A 74 3.78 10.34 -8.26
N ASP A 75 4.24 11.30 -7.47
CA ASP A 75 4.79 12.56 -7.96
C ASP A 75 6.22 12.39 -8.53
N TYR A 76 6.85 13.50 -8.97
CA TYR A 76 8.22 13.52 -9.49
C TYR A 76 9.28 13.04 -8.49
N ASN A 77 8.98 13.08 -7.20
CA ASN A 77 9.87 12.60 -6.14
C ASN A 77 9.55 11.17 -5.71
N GLY A 78 8.61 10.51 -6.38
CA GLY A 78 8.16 9.17 -6.04
C GLY A 78 7.20 9.12 -4.86
N ASN A 79 6.68 10.25 -4.38
CA ASN A 79 5.77 10.29 -3.25
C ASN A 79 4.34 9.94 -3.68
N PHE A 80 3.64 9.24 -2.79
CA PHE A 80 2.22 8.95 -2.91
C PHE A 80 1.48 9.19 -1.60
N GLU A 81 0.16 9.39 -1.67
CA GLU A 81 -0.68 9.56 -0.49
C GLU A 81 -2.11 9.10 -0.76
N PHE A 82 -2.62 8.21 0.11
CA PHE A 82 -4.03 7.86 0.24
C PHE A 82 -4.62 8.60 1.41
N ARG A 83 -5.78 9.23 1.22
CA ARG A 83 -6.44 10.10 2.20
C ARG A 83 -7.84 9.62 2.56
N ASN A 84 -8.40 10.22 3.62
CA ASN A 84 -9.76 9.97 4.07
C ASN A 84 -10.02 8.50 4.44
N LEU A 85 -9.02 7.83 4.98
CA LEU A 85 -9.08 6.44 5.38
C LEU A 85 -9.62 6.31 6.81
N ARG A 86 -10.36 5.23 7.07
CA ARG A 86 -10.76 4.81 8.41
C ARG A 86 -9.63 4.02 9.06
N LYS A 87 -9.74 3.80 10.36
CA LYS A 87 -8.89 2.82 11.04
C LYS A 87 -9.06 1.43 10.44
N GLY A 88 -8.00 0.65 10.44
CA GLY A 88 -7.99 -0.73 9.97
C GLY A 88 -6.70 -1.10 9.24
N LYS A 89 -6.70 -2.30 8.69
CA LYS A 89 -5.56 -2.85 7.95
C LYS A 89 -5.69 -2.55 6.47
N TYR A 90 -4.56 -2.26 5.86
CA TYR A 90 -4.43 -1.94 4.45
C TYR A 90 -3.21 -2.62 3.87
N THR A 91 -3.28 -2.97 2.59
CA THR A 91 -2.12 -3.41 1.82
C THR A 91 -1.86 -2.41 0.71
N VAL A 92 -0.69 -1.78 0.75
CA VAL A 92 -0.22 -0.88 -0.32
C VAL A 92 0.77 -1.64 -1.19
N TYR A 93 0.61 -1.55 -2.51
CA TYR A 93 1.51 -2.22 -3.43
C TYR A 93 1.73 -1.47 -4.73
N ALA A 94 2.84 -1.80 -5.39
CA ALA A 94 3.15 -1.38 -6.74
C ALA A 94 3.68 -2.57 -7.55
N TYR A 95 3.57 -2.48 -8.87
CA TYR A 95 4.16 -3.49 -9.76
C TYR A 95 5.62 -3.18 -10.02
N SER A 96 6.42 -4.22 -9.99
CA SER A 96 7.85 -4.20 -10.27
C SER A 96 8.16 -5.25 -11.35
N MET A 97 9.26 -5.11 -12.05
CA MET A 97 9.78 -6.19 -12.86
C MET A 97 10.42 -7.27 -11.96
N ASP A 98 10.21 -8.53 -12.31
CA ASP A 98 10.89 -9.64 -11.64
C ASP A 98 12.35 -9.71 -12.13
N THR A 99 13.27 -9.43 -11.22
CA THR A 99 14.71 -9.54 -11.48
C THR A 99 15.31 -10.84 -10.95
N THR A 100 14.48 -11.70 -10.35
CA THR A 100 14.94 -12.96 -9.77
C THR A 100 15.12 -14.03 -10.85
N GLY A 101 16.36 -14.41 -11.12
CA GLY A 101 16.72 -15.65 -11.79
C GLY A 101 17.12 -15.61 -13.26
N GLN A 102 17.26 -14.45 -13.88
CA GLN A 102 17.69 -14.38 -15.28
C GLN A 102 18.83 -13.38 -15.50
N ASN A 103 19.93 -13.86 -16.02
CA ASN A 103 21.03 -13.03 -16.51
C ASN A 103 21.39 -13.49 -17.94
N PRO A 104 21.02 -12.77 -19.00
CA PRO A 104 20.25 -11.53 -19.05
C PRO A 104 18.73 -11.74 -18.87
N PRO A 105 17.96 -10.73 -18.49
CA PRO A 105 16.52 -10.85 -18.40
C PRO A 105 15.93 -11.16 -19.78
N THR A 106 15.13 -12.21 -19.87
CA THR A 106 14.36 -12.50 -21.09
C THR A 106 13.22 -11.48 -21.21
N ILE A 107 12.81 -11.20 -22.45
CA ILE A 107 11.90 -10.11 -22.85
C ILE A 107 10.42 -10.33 -22.42
N ASP A 108 10.19 -11.21 -21.49
CA ASP A 108 8.87 -11.34 -20.84
C ASP A 108 9.01 -11.04 -19.34
N PRO A 109 8.98 -9.73 -18.98
CA PRO A 109 9.12 -9.35 -17.58
C PRO A 109 7.89 -9.81 -16.82
N THR A 110 8.00 -10.88 -16.11
CA THR A 110 6.99 -11.28 -15.13
C THR A 110 6.87 -10.14 -14.12
N LYS A 111 5.72 -9.47 -14.11
CA LYS A 111 5.46 -8.43 -13.12
C LYS A 111 5.31 -9.08 -11.76
N MET A 112 6.14 -8.66 -10.82
CA MET A 112 5.97 -9.00 -9.43
C MET A 112 5.34 -7.85 -8.65
N VAL A 113 4.73 -8.17 -7.54
CA VAL A 113 4.13 -7.18 -6.65
C VAL A 113 5.08 -6.90 -5.49
N VAL A 114 5.43 -5.65 -5.31
CA VAL A 114 6.11 -5.18 -4.10
C VAL A 114 5.04 -4.57 -3.19
N LEU A 115 4.80 -5.18 -2.03
CA LEU A 115 3.72 -4.79 -1.13
C LEU A 115 4.20 -4.49 0.29
N LYS A 116 3.43 -3.67 1.01
CA LYS A 116 3.55 -3.38 2.44
C LYS A 116 2.18 -3.41 3.10
N GLU A 117 2.10 -4.11 4.21
CA GLU A 117 0.94 -4.05 5.09
C GLU A 117 1.07 -2.86 6.04
N VAL A 118 -0.01 -2.12 6.22
CA VAL A 118 -0.09 -0.92 7.04
C VAL A 118 -1.35 -0.98 7.88
N GLU A 119 -1.28 -0.58 9.14
CA GLU A 119 -2.44 -0.50 10.02
C GLU A 119 -2.61 0.93 10.51
N LEU A 120 -3.82 1.48 10.33
CA LEU A 120 -4.26 2.72 10.96
C LEU A 120 -4.99 2.35 12.24
N THR A 121 -4.48 2.81 13.39
CA THR A 121 -4.99 2.46 14.72
C THR A 121 -6.22 3.28 15.10
N ASP A 122 -6.39 4.46 14.50
CA ASP A 122 -7.58 5.29 14.63
C ASP A 122 -7.93 6.02 13.31
N ASN A 123 -9.03 6.76 13.31
CA ASN A 123 -9.55 7.42 12.10
C ASN A 123 -8.80 8.72 11.72
N GLU A 124 -7.86 9.18 12.52
CA GLU A 124 -7.03 10.36 12.28
C GLU A 124 -5.54 9.99 12.18
N ASP A 125 -5.22 8.70 12.16
CA ASP A 125 -3.86 8.18 12.12
C ASP A 125 -3.15 8.51 10.79
N HIS A 126 -1.84 8.68 10.88
CA HIS A 126 -0.98 8.99 9.74
C HIS A 126 0.15 7.96 9.67
N ALA A 127 0.02 7.00 8.79
CA ALA A 127 1.04 5.99 8.58
C ALA A 127 1.95 6.34 7.41
N VAL A 128 3.24 6.06 7.57
CA VAL A 128 4.24 6.24 6.51
C VAL A 128 4.78 4.89 6.10
N VAL A 129 4.64 4.58 4.82
CA VAL A 129 5.23 3.40 4.19
C VAL A 129 6.64 3.76 3.73
N SER A 130 7.62 3.12 4.35
CA SER A 130 9.03 3.28 3.97
C SER A 130 9.51 2.13 3.08
N ASP A 131 10.57 2.39 2.32
CA ASP A 131 11.38 1.37 1.64
C ASP A 131 10.64 0.50 0.60
N LEU A 132 9.74 1.10 -0.18
CA LEU A 132 9.28 0.48 -1.40
C LEU A 132 10.25 0.77 -2.53
N THR A 133 10.90 -0.27 -3.02
CA THR A 133 11.80 -0.19 -4.17
C THR A 133 11.28 -1.12 -5.27
N ILE A 134 11.11 -0.59 -6.46
CA ILE A 134 10.78 -1.36 -7.65
C ILE A 134 11.97 -1.45 -8.59
N TYR A 135 11.94 -2.42 -9.45
CA TYR A 135 12.91 -2.60 -10.53
C TYR A 135 12.25 -2.29 -11.87
N ASP A 136 12.96 -1.55 -12.71
CA ASP A 136 12.52 -1.21 -14.05
C ASP A 136 13.69 -1.38 -15.02
N THR A 137 13.39 -1.77 -16.25
CA THR A 137 14.36 -1.75 -17.33
C THR A 137 14.17 -0.48 -18.14
N PRO A 138 15.24 0.16 -18.61
CA PRO A 138 15.15 1.32 -19.47
C PRO A 138 14.47 1.02 -20.80
#